data_94f219cabb7041e5f398cd5faab03942
#
_entry.id   94f219cabb7041e5f398cd5faab03942
#
_cell.length_a   1.000
_cell.length_b   1.000
_cell.length_c   1.000
_cell.angle_alpha   90.00
_cell.angle_beta   90.00
_cell.angle_gamma   90.00
#
_symmetry.space_group_name_H-M   'P 1'
#
loop_
_entity.id
_entity.type
_entity.pdbx_description
1 polymer ?
#
loop_
_entity_poly.entity_id
_entity_poly.type
_entity_poly.pdbx_seq_one_letter_code
_entity_poly.pdbx_strand_id
1 'polypeptide(L)'
;MKQKISEVISEGYASNNVLIYNISQCSKYIINDVNLEIIKLEHIIKNAYLKLNKDKNEYYEIQKLMLSDITLYNSAKDIISKDHINAEAALEIVLEGIINSLKKSSSTYLQERVYDILDLKNHLLRNDLDIKETDKFILAIEELTPSFLIKYSKNIEGIVSIRGGYTSHGAILARNYEIPYVLVDDFSFKNNDFLILDTKTKILLINEQIDYDHSVIKTNDFKITKPSNIKVLANVFLNDELNKVLSYDFDGIGLYRTEFIFMNQNRALTVEEQISIYKEAILKMNGKTVCFRTFDLGDDKKVSYIKTDKKGYLNYVNNKEIFDDQIKALILSNVNNNLRIMFPMLRFVEEFNYLKNRVISIKRELNDNSEIKYGIMLETKEAYLNIENFFIINII
;
A
#
# COMPACT_ATOMS: atom_id res chain seq x y z
N MET A 1 17.82 22.51 17.51
CA MET A 1 16.50 22.68 18.19
C MET A 1 15.79 21.31 18.20
N LYS A 2 15.12 20.97 19.30
CA LYS A 2 14.41 19.69 19.44
C LYS A 2 12.91 19.92 19.31
N GLN A 3 12.25 19.12 18.45
CA GLN A 3 10.79 19.10 18.31
C GLN A 3 10.21 17.84 18.94
N LYS A 4 9.03 17.96 19.57
CA LYS A 4 8.30 16.86 20.15
C LYS A 4 7.62 16.02 19.05
N ILE A 5 7.77 14.71 19.15
CA ILE A 5 7.03 13.74 18.34
C ILE A 5 5.75 13.39 19.07
N SER A 6 4.61 13.51 18.41
CA SER A 6 3.29 13.17 18.94
C SER A 6 3.04 11.66 18.89
N GLU A 7 3.38 11.03 17.75
CA GLU A 7 3.20 9.59 17.54
C GLU A 7 4.29 9.04 16.62
N VAL A 8 4.72 7.79 16.86
CA VAL A 8 5.59 7.03 15.96
C VAL A 8 4.75 6.06 15.16
N ILE A 9 4.78 6.20 13.84
CA ILE A 9 4.03 5.37 12.89
C ILE A 9 4.88 4.22 12.34
N SER A 10 6.14 4.53 12.00
CA SER A 10 7.11 3.55 11.51
C SER A 10 8.46 3.80 12.19
N GLU A 11 9.05 2.75 12.73
CA GLU A 11 10.33 2.86 13.43
C GLU A 11 11.50 3.00 12.45
N GLY A 12 12.56 3.67 12.89
CA GLY A 12 13.81 3.81 12.17
C GLY A 12 14.53 5.10 12.49
N TYR A 13 15.56 5.37 11.70
CA TYR A 13 16.38 6.56 11.75
C TYR A 13 16.51 7.18 10.38
N ALA A 14 16.44 8.51 10.31
CA ALA A 14 16.71 9.24 9.09
C ALA A 14 17.43 10.56 9.42
N SER A 15 18.34 10.98 8.57
CA SER A 15 18.99 12.28 8.69
C SER A 15 19.24 12.87 7.31
N ASN A 16 18.52 13.93 6.99
CA ASN A 16 18.68 14.62 5.72
C ASN A 16 18.02 16.01 5.76
N ASN A 17 18.17 16.76 4.68
CA ASN A 17 17.43 18.01 4.50
C ASN A 17 15.94 17.71 4.31
N VAL A 18 15.10 18.58 4.87
CA VAL A 18 13.66 18.42 4.75
C VAL A 18 13.13 19.05 3.47
N LEU A 19 12.29 18.31 2.77
CA LEU A 19 11.41 18.81 1.73
C LEU A 19 10.00 18.98 2.33
N ILE A 20 9.58 20.22 2.52
CA ILE A 20 8.21 20.52 2.96
C ILE A 20 7.32 20.50 1.74
N TYR A 21 6.47 19.48 1.70
CA TYR A 21 5.41 19.38 0.70
C TYR A 21 4.11 19.90 1.31
N ASN A 22 4.00 21.23 1.36
CA ASN A 22 2.78 21.86 1.85
C ASN A 22 1.68 21.75 0.81
N ILE A 23 0.50 21.31 1.28
CA ILE A 23 -0.76 21.56 0.63
C ILE A 23 -1.12 23.02 0.96
N SER A 24 -0.30 23.99 0.52
CA SER A 24 -0.66 25.39 0.65
C SER A 24 -1.99 25.58 -0.07
N GLN A 25 -2.95 26.23 0.61
CA GLN A 25 -4.14 26.73 -0.03
C GLN A 25 -3.73 27.56 -1.24
N CYS A 26 -4.40 27.33 -2.36
CA CYS A 26 -4.17 28.12 -3.54
C CYS A 26 -4.41 29.60 -3.21
N SER A 27 -3.49 30.46 -3.64
CA SER A 27 -3.64 31.89 -3.43
C SER A 27 -4.97 32.33 -4.07
N LYS A 28 -5.94 32.68 -3.24
CA LYS A 28 -7.23 33.21 -3.71
C LYS A 28 -7.09 34.69 -4.04
N TYR A 29 -7.36 35.07 -5.28
CA TYR A 29 -7.39 36.45 -5.72
C TYR A 29 -8.60 36.73 -6.61
N ILE A 30 -9.02 38.01 -6.63
CA ILE A 30 -10.14 38.48 -7.45
C ILE A 30 -9.65 38.63 -8.88
N ILE A 31 -10.42 38.16 -9.84
CA ILE A 31 -10.11 38.21 -11.26
C ILE A 31 -10.91 39.33 -11.96
N ASN A 32 -10.35 39.85 -13.05
CA ASN A 32 -11.00 40.85 -13.87
C ASN A 32 -11.71 40.26 -15.10
N ASP A 33 -11.27 39.09 -15.57
CA ASP A 33 -11.81 38.42 -16.74
C ASP A 33 -12.22 36.98 -16.43
N VAL A 34 -13.51 36.78 -16.29
CA VAL A 34 -14.12 35.46 -15.99
C VAL A 34 -13.91 34.47 -17.14
N ASN A 35 -13.96 34.93 -18.41
CA ASN A 35 -13.84 34.04 -19.57
C ASN A 35 -12.41 33.51 -19.69
N LEU A 36 -11.42 34.35 -19.43
CA LEU A 36 -10.02 33.92 -19.42
C LEU A 36 -9.75 32.88 -18.34
N GLU A 37 -10.35 33.06 -17.18
CA GLU A 37 -10.18 32.14 -16.06
C GLU A 37 -10.90 30.79 -16.28
N ILE A 38 -12.03 30.80 -17.00
CA ILE A 38 -12.72 29.56 -17.40
C ILE A 38 -11.86 28.79 -18.42
N ILE A 39 -11.21 29.46 -19.36
CA ILE A 39 -10.26 28.84 -20.30
C ILE A 39 -9.09 28.21 -19.51
N LYS A 40 -8.59 28.90 -18.50
CA LYS A 40 -7.52 28.39 -17.62
C LYS A 40 -7.97 27.14 -16.85
N LEU A 41 -9.21 27.12 -16.34
CA LEU A 41 -9.82 25.96 -15.69
C LEU A 41 -9.82 24.74 -16.62
N GLU A 42 -10.24 24.92 -17.87
CA GLU A 42 -10.23 23.86 -18.88
C GLU A 42 -8.82 23.33 -19.13
N HIS A 43 -7.84 24.21 -19.22
CA HIS A 43 -6.43 23.83 -19.39
C HIS A 43 -5.89 23.06 -18.18
N ILE A 44 -6.21 23.47 -16.95
CA ILE A 44 -5.78 22.77 -15.74
C ILE A 44 -6.30 21.34 -15.74
N ILE A 45 -7.61 21.14 -15.95
CA ILE A 45 -8.25 19.82 -15.95
C ILE A 45 -7.69 18.95 -17.09
N LYS A 46 -7.59 19.51 -18.30
CA LYS A 46 -7.06 18.79 -19.45
C LYS A 46 -5.60 18.36 -19.26
N ASN A 47 -4.76 19.23 -18.72
CA ASN A 47 -3.36 18.92 -18.48
C ASN A 47 -3.20 17.84 -17.40
N ALA A 48 -3.98 17.89 -16.32
CA ALA A 48 -4.00 16.86 -15.31
C ALA A 48 -4.43 15.50 -15.90
N TYR A 49 -5.49 15.48 -16.72
CA TYR A 49 -5.94 14.27 -17.41
C TYR A 49 -4.86 13.70 -18.33
N LEU A 50 -4.20 14.53 -19.12
CA LEU A 50 -3.13 14.10 -20.03
C LEU A 50 -1.90 13.55 -19.29
N LYS A 51 -1.55 14.15 -18.15
CA LYS A 51 -0.47 13.64 -17.29
C LYS A 51 -0.79 12.25 -16.76
N LEU A 52 -1.99 12.07 -16.18
CA LEU A 52 -2.42 10.77 -15.66
C LEU A 52 -2.57 9.70 -16.73
N ASN A 53 -2.92 10.10 -17.97
CA ASN A 53 -3.09 9.16 -19.07
C ASN A 53 -1.75 8.67 -19.66
N LYS A 54 -0.65 9.41 -19.46
CA LYS A 54 0.71 8.95 -19.81
C LYS A 54 1.23 7.89 -18.85
N ASP A 55 0.79 7.92 -17.62
CA ASP A 55 1.14 6.94 -16.62
C ASP A 55 0.16 5.76 -16.73
N LYS A 56 0.69 4.59 -17.08
CA LYS A 56 -0.11 3.35 -17.24
C LYS A 56 -0.51 2.71 -15.90
N ASN A 57 -0.28 3.39 -14.79
CA ASN A 57 -0.63 2.88 -13.49
C ASN A 57 -2.15 2.89 -13.30
N GLU A 58 -2.74 1.72 -13.08
CA GLU A 58 -4.19 1.53 -12.87
C GLU A 58 -4.72 2.30 -11.65
N TYR A 59 -3.85 2.69 -10.72
CA TYR A 59 -4.19 3.52 -9.57
C TYR A 59 -4.85 4.85 -9.98
N TYR A 60 -4.51 5.39 -11.15
CA TYR A 60 -5.04 6.67 -11.63
C TYR A 60 -6.36 6.59 -12.39
N GLU A 61 -6.94 5.40 -12.57
CA GLU A 61 -8.20 5.26 -13.33
C GLU A 61 -9.37 5.99 -12.66
N ILE A 62 -9.44 5.98 -11.33
CA ILE A 62 -10.47 6.70 -10.57
C ILE A 62 -10.32 8.21 -10.77
N GLN A 63 -9.09 8.73 -10.67
CA GLN A 63 -8.81 10.15 -10.88
C GLN A 63 -9.12 10.58 -12.32
N LYS A 64 -8.83 9.74 -13.31
CA LYS A 64 -9.20 9.99 -14.73
C LYS A 64 -10.72 10.08 -14.90
N LEU A 65 -11.48 9.17 -14.28
CA LEU A 65 -12.95 9.20 -14.29
C LEU A 65 -13.47 10.49 -13.64
N MET A 66 -12.92 10.90 -12.51
CA MET A 66 -13.30 12.14 -11.84
C MET A 66 -12.99 13.39 -12.67
N LEU A 67 -11.85 13.42 -13.36
CA LEU A 67 -11.48 14.51 -14.27
C LEU A 67 -12.36 14.56 -15.52
N SER A 68 -12.96 13.43 -15.90
CA SER A 68 -13.89 13.34 -17.02
C SER A 68 -15.33 13.70 -16.62
N ASP A 69 -15.60 13.82 -15.31
CA ASP A 69 -16.92 14.18 -14.80
C ASP A 69 -17.16 15.70 -14.98
N ILE A 70 -18.16 16.02 -15.80
CA ILE A 70 -18.54 17.40 -16.09
C ILE A 70 -18.99 18.18 -14.84
N THR A 71 -19.38 17.47 -13.78
CA THR A 71 -19.84 18.07 -12.52
C THR A 71 -18.73 18.85 -11.83
N LEU A 72 -17.49 18.31 -11.81
CA LEU A 72 -16.33 19.00 -11.26
C LEU A 72 -16.07 20.31 -11.98
N TYR A 73 -16.05 20.27 -13.32
CA TYR A 73 -15.86 21.45 -14.17
C TYR A 73 -16.95 22.48 -13.93
N ASN A 74 -18.24 22.09 -14.00
CA ASN A 74 -19.37 23.01 -13.85
C ASN A 74 -19.38 23.66 -12.47
N SER A 75 -19.13 22.91 -11.41
CA SER A 75 -19.09 23.46 -10.04
C SER A 75 -17.98 24.51 -9.88
N ALA A 76 -16.79 24.25 -10.42
CA ALA A 76 -15.69 25.22 -10.38
C ALA A 76 -16.00 26.45 -11.23
N LYS A 77 -16.56 26.27 -12.44
CA LYS A 77 -17.00 27.35 -13.33
C LYS A 77 -18.06 28.26 -12.68
N ASP A 78 -19.02 27.68 -11.99
CA ASP A 78 -20.07 28.44 -11.30
C ASP A 78 -19.47 29.32 -10.18
N ILE A 79 -18.49 28.78 -9.42
CA ILE A 79 -17.78 29.55 -8.39
C ILE A 79 -16.96 30.68 -9.02
N ILE A 80 -16.24 30.44 -10.12
CA ILE A 80 -15.48 31.47 -10.83
C ILE A 80 -16.42 32.60 -11.29
N SER A 81 -17.55 32.24 -11.88
CA SER A 81 -18.53 33.20 -12.42
C SER A 81 -19.23 34.02 -11.34
N LYS A 82 -19.52 33.39 -10.17
CA LYS A 82 -20.25 34.02 -9.06
C LYS A 82 -19.33 34.85 -8.17
N ASP A 83 -18.20 34.28 -7.79
CA ASP A 83 -17.32 34.85 -6.76
C ASP A 83 -16.14 35.64 -7.36
N HIS A 84 -15.99 35.64 -8.68
CA HIS A 84 -14.90 36.30 -9.41
C HIS A 84 -13.50 35.96 -8.88
N ILE A 85 -13.24 34.67 -8.63
CA ILE A 85 -11.96 34.17 -8.13
C ILE A 85 -11.26 33.30 -9.17
N ASN A 86 -9.95 33.13 -8.99
CA ASN A 86 -9.10 32.33 -9.89
C ASN A 86 -9.47 30.84 -9.90
N ALA A 87 -9.18 30.17 -11.01
CA ALA A 87 -9.56 28.78 -11.28
C ALA A 87 -9.02 27.79 -10.26
N GLU A 88 -7.79 27.98 -9.79
CA GLU A 88 -7.18 27.10 -8.78
C GLU A 88 -7.93 27.20 -7.45
N ALA A 89 -8.27 28.39 -6.99
CA ALA A 89 -9.03 28.58 -5.76
C ALA A 89 -10.45 28.01 -5.89
N ALA A 90 -11.09 28.15 -7.05
CA ALA A 90 -12.41 27.57 -7.31
C ALA A 90 -12.37 26.04 -7.27
N LEU A 91 -11.39 25.41 -7.93
CA LEU A 91 -11.17 23.96 -7.87
C LEU A 91 -10.92 23.48 -6.45
N GLU A 92 -10.10 24.20 -5.70
CA GLU A 92 -9.81 23.87 -4.30
C GLU A 92 -11.09 23.87 -3.45
N ILE A 93 -11.92 24.89 -3.60
CA ILE A 93 -13.20 24.98 -2.85
C ILE A 93 -14.12 23.79 -3.18
N VAL A 94 -14.22 23.39 -4.46
CA VAL A 94 -15.03 22.24 -4.86
C VAL A 94 -14.50 20.96 -4.25
N LEU A 95 -13.18 20.71 -4.37
CA LEU A 95 -12.55 19.50 -3.86
C LEU A 95 -12.62 19.40 -2.34
N GLU A 96 -12.41 20.50 -1.61
CA GLU A 96 -12.57 20.55 -0.15
C GLU A 96 -14.03 20.27 0.26
N GLY A 97 -14.99 20.76 -0.50
CA GLY A 97 -16.42 20.45 -0.29
C GLY A 97 -16.67 18.93 -0.39
N ILE A 98 -16.12 18.27 -1.39
CA ILE A 98 -16.20 16.82 -1.59
C ILE A 98 -15.51 16.08 -0.44
N ILE A 99 -14.28 16.46 -0.09
CA ILE A 99 -13.52 15.88 1.03
C ILE A 99 -14.31 15.96 2.33
N ASN A 100 -14.85 17.13 2.64
CA ASN A 100 -15.62 17.35 3.87
C ASN A 100 -16.91 16.52 3.90
N SER A 101 -17.57 16.34 2.76
CA SER A 101 -18.76 15.49 2.64
C SER A 101 -18.42 14.02 2.86
N LEU A 102 -17.33 13.53 2.26
CA LEU A 102 -16.86 12.15 2.42
C LEU A 102 -16.42 11.86 3.85
N LYS A 103 -15.70 12.78 4.51
CA LYS A 103 -15.28 12.64 5.92
C LYS A 103 -16.46 12.54 6.89
N LYS A 104 -17.59 13.18 6.59
CA LYS A 104 -18.81 13.12 7.42
C LYS A 104 -19.66 11.87 7.17
N SER A 105 -19.36 11.09 6.16
CA SER A 105 -20.11 9.86 5.86
C SER A 105 -19.96 8.83 6.98
N SER A 106 -21.02 8.09 7.28
CA SER A 106 -20.97 6.94 8.17
C SER A 106 -20.35 5.70 7.52
N SER A 107 -20.12 5.72 6.21
CA SER A 107 -19.52 4.63 5.45
C SER A 107 -17.98 4.76 5.46
N THR A 108 -17.29 3.79 6.04
CA THR A 108 -15.83 3.69 6.00
C THR A 108 -15.28 3.68 4.57
N TYR A 109 -15.99 3.02 3.64
CA TYR A 109 -15.64 3.02 2.22
C TYR A 109 -15.61 4.42 1.61
N LEU A 110 -16.59 5.29 1.94
CA LEU A 110 -16.62 6.67 1.44
C LEU A 110 -15.54 7.53 2.12
N GLN A 111 -15.23 7.28 3.39
CA GLN A 111 -14.13 7.96 4.08
C GLN A 111 -12.76 7.62 3.45
N GLU A 112 -12.55 6.38 3.00
CA GLU A 112 -11.33 5.98 2.30
C GLU A 112 -11.16 6.70 0.96
N ARG A 113 -12.26 7.07 0.27
CA ARG A 113 -12.23 7.84 -0.98
C ARG A 113 -11.71 9.27 -0.82
N VAL A 114 -11.59 9.75 0.41
CA VAL A 114 -10.94 11.04 0.68
C VAL A 114 -9.52 11.09 0.11
N TYR A 115 -8.78 9.99 0.19
CA TYR A 115 -7.41 9.92 -0.35
C TYR A 115 -7.37 10.04 -1.87
N ASP A 116 -8.34 9.48 -2.58
CA ASP A 116 -8.46 9.63 -4.05
C ASP A 116 -8.68 11.09 -4.43
N ILE A 117 -9.49 11.84 -3.64
CA ILE A 117 -9.72 13.28 -3.88
C ILE A 117 -8.49 14.13 -3.51
N LEU A 118 -7.77 13.78 -2.44
CA LEU A 118 -6.53 14.45 -2.08
C LEU A 118 -5.46 14.29 -3.17
N ASP A 119 -5.34 13.09 -3.73
CA ASP A 119 -4.45 12.85 -4.85
C ASP A 119 -4.88 13.61 -6.12
N LEU A 120 -6.17 13.63 -6.42
CA LEU A 120 -6.72 14.42 -7.51
C LEU A 120 -6.42 15.92 -7.33
N LYS A 121 -6.60 16.44 -6.12
CA LYS A 121 -6.26 17.83 -5.75
C LYS A 121 -4.77 18.11 -6.04
N ASN A 122 -3.89 17.19 -5.68
CA ASN A 122 -2.47 17.31 -5.96
C ASN A 122 -2.17 17.34 -7.46
N HIS A 123 -2.81 16.50 -8.27
CA HIS A 123 -2.63 16.49 -9.71
C HIS A 123 -3.15 17.75 -10.42
N LEU A 124 -4.23 18.34 -9.93
CA LEU A 124 -4.85 19.53 -10.49
C LEU A 124 -4.12 20.83 -10.13
N LEU A 125 -3.73 20.95 -8.86
CA LEU A 125 -3.31 22.23 -8.29
C LEU A 125 -1.80 22.36 -8.10
N ARG A 126 -1.03 21.33 -8.48
CA ARG A 126 0.40 21.31 -8.24
C ARG A 126 1.20 20.97 -9.49
N ASN A 127 2.36 21.57 -9.54
CA ASN A 127 3.41 21.12 -10.43
C ASN A 127 4.08 19.88 -9.83
N ASP A 128 4.43 18.91 -10.68
CA ASP A 128 5.27 17.81 -10.28
C ASP A 128 6.56 18.35 -9.63
N LEU A 129 6.98 17.72 -8.54
CA LEU A 129 8.27 18.02 -7.95
C LEU A 129 9.36 17.58 -8.95
N ASP A 130 10.25 18.48 -9.28
CA ASP A 130 11.45 18.16 -10.09
C ASP A 130 12.49 17.48 -9.18
N ILE A 131 12.20 16.21 -8.83
CA ILE A 131 13.05 15.37 -7.98
C ILE A 131 13.78 14.39 -8.87
N LYS A 132 15.11 14.42 -8.82
CA LYS A 132 15.95 13.44 -9.50
C LYS A 132 16.00 12.15 -8.70
N GLU A 133 16.22 11.01 -9.33
CA GLU A 133 16.35 9.72 -8.62
C GLU A 133 17.46 9.71 -7.55
N THR A 134 18.46 10.57 -7.71
CA THR A 134 19.58 10.70 -6.77
C THR A 134 19.27 11.54 -5.54
N ASP A 135 18.21 12.35 -5.58
CA ASP A 135 17.89 13.27 -4.50
C ASP A 135 17.29 12.49 -3.33
N LYS A 136 17.80 12.72 -2.13
CA LYS A 136 17.33 12.13 -0.90
C LYS A 136 16.89 13.22 0.06
N PHE A 137 15.76 13.00 0.77
CA PHE A 137 15.23 13.99 1.69
C PHE A 137 14.34 13.36 2.76
N ILE A 138 14.10 14.10 3.83
CA ILE A 138 13.01 13.84 4.76
C ILE A 138 11.78 14.59 4.27
N LEU A 139 10.69 13.88 4.05
CA LEU A 139 9.41 14.46 3.61
C LEU A 139 8.67 15.06 4.82
N ALA A 140 8.32 16.34 4.75
CA ALA A 140 7.34 16.94 5.64
C ALA A 140 6.05 17.22 4.86
N ILE A 141 4.94 16.66 5.29
CA ILE A 141 3.65 16.73 4.60
C ILE A 141 2.51 16.82 5.61
N GLU A 142 1.43 17.52 5.26
CA GLU A 142 0.28 17.62 6.16
C GLU A 142 -0.37 16.24 6.39
N GLU A 143 -0.62 15.49 5.32
CA GLU A 143 -1.15 14.13 5.35
C GLU A 143 -0.55 13.32 4.21
N LEU A 144 0.00 12.14 4.52
CA LEU A 144 0.67 11.27 3.56
C LEU A 144 -0.34 10.50 2.71
N THR A 145 -0.26 10.66 1.39
CA THR A 145 -1.07 9.88 0.45
C THR A 145 -0.28 8.69 -0.11
N PRO A 146 -0.95 7.56 -0.40
CA PRO A 146 -0.31 6.38 -0.97
C PRO A 146 0.40 6.66 -2.30
N SER A 147 -0.21 7.43 -3.19
CA SER A 147 0.36 7.77 -4.50
C SER A 147 1.66 8.52 -4.41
N PHE A 148 1.75 9.49 -3.46
CA PHE A 148 2.98 10.24 -3.22
C PHE A 148 4.11 9.31 -2.81
N LEU A 149 3.82 8.41 -1.87
CA LEU A 149 4.81 7.47 -1.38
C LEU A 149 5.26 6.47 -2.45
N ILE A 150 4.32 5.92 -3.23
CA ILE A 150 4.65 5.01 -4.35
C ILE A 150 5.57 5.71 -5.36
N LYS A 151 5.27 6.96 -5.70
CA LYS A 151 6.05 7.72 -6.68
C LYS A 151 7.46 8.07 -6.21
N TYR A 152 7.62 8.45 -4.93
CA TYR A 152 8.85 9.00 -4.40
C TYR A 152 9.51 8.15 -3.30
N SER A 153 9.07 6.90 -3.09
CA SER A 153 9.61 6.02 -2.04
C SER A 153 11.12 5.88 -2.06
N LYS A 154 11.71 5.86 -3.25
CA LYS A 154 13.17 5.77 -3.43
C LYS A 154 13.93 7.03 -2.96
N ASN A 155 13.25 8.18 -2.90
CA ASN A 155 13.83 9.47 -2.53
C ASN A 155 13.65 9.80 -1.05
N ILE A 156 12.61 9.24 -0.43
CA ILE A 156 12.21 9.55 0.94
C ILE A 156 12.98 8.68 1.92
N GLU A 157 13.75 9.32 2.80
CA GLU A 157 14.48 8.63 3.88
C GLU A 157 13.76 8.68 5.22
N GLY A 158 12.84 9.62 5.40
CA GLY A 158 12.01 9.76 6.59
C GLY A 158 10.77 10.60 6.30
N ILE A 159 9.74 10.47 7.12
CA ILE A 159 8.48 11.19 6.97
C ILE A 159 8.09 11.83 8.28
N VAL A 160 7.70 13.11 8.19
CA VAL A 160 7.12 13.89 9.28
C VAL A 160 5.78 14.44 8.78
N SER A 161 4.66 14.10 9.44
CA SER A 161 3.37 14.68 9.06
C SER A 161 2.59 15.22 10.27
N ILE A 162 1.61 16.08 9.98
CA ILE A 162 0.73 16.66 11.00
C ILE A 162 -0.50 15.78 11.20
N ARG A 163 -0.98 15.16 10.12
CA ARG A 163 -2.17 14.32 10.11
C ARG A 163 -1.85 12.92 9.63
N GLY A 164 -2.72 12.00 9.99
CA GLY A 164 -2.59 10.59 9.66
C GLY A 164 -2.85 9.74 10.89
N GLY A 165 -2.58 8.46 10.80
CA GLY A 165 -2.71 7.51 11.90
C GLY A 165 -2.09 6.18 11.55
N TYR A 166 -1.85 5.34 12.53
CA TYR A 166 -1.18 4.05 12.39
C TYR A 166 -1.83 3.13 11.35
N THR A 167 -3.16 3.22 11.18
CA THR A 167 -3.94 2.39 10.25
C THR A 167 -4.17 3.03 8.88
N SER A 168 -3.71 4.27 8.64
CA SER A 168 -3.87 4.91 7.34
C SER A 168 -3.10 4.17 6.24
N HIS A 169 -3.59 4.21 5.00
CA HIS A 169 -2.93 3.54 3.87
C HIS A 169 -1.50 4.04 3.63
N GLY A 170 -1.25 5.35 3.78
CA GLY A 170 0.10 5.91 3.72
C GLY A 170 1.01 5.36 4.82
N ALA A 171 0.48 5.18 6.04
CA ALA A 171 1.22 4.61 7.17
C ALA A 171 1.56 3.13 6.96
N ILE A 172 0.65 2.35 6.40
CA ILE A 172 0.88 0.93 6.07
C ILE A 172 2.00 0.83 5.02
N LEU A 173 1.95 1.64 3.98
CA LEU A 173 2.98 1.67 2.94
C LEU A 173 4.33 2.15 3.48
N ALA A 174 4.37 3.19 4.33
CA ALA A 174 5.61 3.68 4.93
C ALA A 174 6.30 2.58 5.75
N ARG A 175 5.53 1.80 6.54
CA ARG A 175 6.06 0.63 7.27
C ARG A 175 6.55 -0.46 6.34
N ASN A 176 5.85 -0.73 5.23
CA ASN A 176 6.28 -1.72 4.25
C ASN A 176 7.59 -1.33 3.55
N TYR A 177 7.76 -0.03 3.28
CA TYR A 177 9.02 0.50 2.74
C TYR A 177 10.08 0.73 3.80
N GLU A 178 9.78 0.45 5.10
CA GLU A 178 10.66 0.67 6.25
C GLU A 178 11.15 2.13 6.35
N ILE A 179 10.32 3.07 5.91
CA ILE A 179 10.62 4.49 6.00
C ILE A 179 10.21 4.98 7.40
N PRO A 180 11.13 5.55 8.20
CA PRO A 180 10.81 6.13 9.49
C PRO A 180 9.72 7.20 9.34
N TYR A 181 8.64 7.08 10.12
CA TYR A 181 7.50 7.98 9.99
C TYR A 181 6.97 8.40 11.36
N VAL A 182 6.85 9.71 11.57
CA VAL A 182 6.32 10.28 12.80
C VAL A 182 5.26 11.33 12.55
N LEU A 183 4.37 11.50 13.53
CA LEU A 183 3.44 12.62 13.60
C LEU A 183 3.96 13.70 14.54
N VAL A 184 3.72 14.95 14.16
CA VAL A 184 3.98 16.14 14.95
C VAL A 184 2.74 17.03 14.97
N ASP A 185 2.64 17.93 15.95
CA ASP A 185 1.48 18.82 16.06
C ASP A 185 1.54 19.95 15.00
N ASP A 186 2.75 20.40 14.68
CA ASP A 186 3.04 21.43 13.68
C ASP A 186 4.47 21.27 13.14
N PHE A 187 4.86 22.03 12.13
CA PHE A 187 6.24 22.07 11.64
C PHE A 187 7.00 23.24 12.26
N SER A 188 7.95 22.94 13.16
CA SER A 188 8.86 23.92 13.77
C SER A 188 10.11 24.21 12.93
N PHE A 189 10.16 23.72 11.68
CA PHE A 189 11.29 23.83 10.75
C PHE A 189 10.85 24.41 9.40
N LYS A 190 11.82 24.79 8.59
CA LYS A 190 11.63 25.36 7.25
C LYS A 190 12.12 24.41 6.18
N ASN A 191 11.69 24.63 4.95
CA ASN A 191 12.19 23.87 3.80
C ASN A 191 13.73 23.97 3.72
N ASN A 192 14.38 22.83 3.45
CA ASN A 192 15.83 22.65 3.45
C ASN A 192 16.53 22.69 4.83
N ASP A 193 15.82 22.81 5.94
CA ASP A 193 16.46 22.56 7.25
C ASP A 193 16.95 21.11 7.33
N PHE A 194 18.07 20.88 8.02
CA PHE A 194 18.56 19.53 8.24
C PHE A 194 17.85 18.91 9.45
N LEU A 195 17.23 17.76 9.23
CA LEU A 195 16.51 17.03 10.27
C LEU A 195 17.23 15.73 10.64
N ILE A 196 17.20 15.41 11.93
CA ILE A 196 17.57 14.08 12.44
C ILE A 196 16.34 13.50 13.12
N LEU A 197 15.84 12.41 12.58
CA LEU A 197 14.69 11.67 13.05
C LEU A 197 15.14 10.33 13.62
N ASP A 198 15.01 10.17 14.94
CA ASP A 198 15.22 8.91 15.65
C ASP A 198 13.92 8.52 16.37
N THR A 199 13.23 7.53 15.84
CA THR A 199 11.93 7.12 16.35
C THR A 199 12.03 6.27 17.61
N LYS A 200 13.15 5.58 17.86
CA LYS A 200 13.38 4.79 19.07
C LYS A 200 13.50 5.68 20.30
N THR A 201 14.30 6.74 20.18
CA THR A 201 14.46 7.72 21.24
C THR A 201 13.37 8.81 21.23
N LYS A 202 12.49 8.79 20.22
CA LYS A 202 11.45 9.81 19.95
C LYS A 202 12.05 11.22 19.86
N ILE A 203 13.15 11.34 19.14
CA ILE A 203 13.89 12.59 18.94
C ILE A 203 13.71 13.05 17.50
N LEU A 204 13.28 14.30 17.32
CA LEU A 204 13.36 15.06 16.08
C LEU A 204 14.19 16.31 16.34
N LEU A 205 15.38 16.36 15.76
CA LEU A 205 16.30 17.50 15.89
C LEU A 205 16.34 18.29 14.60
N ILE A 206 16.49 19.61 14.74
CA ILE A 206 16.46 20.57 13.64
C ILE A 206 17.77 21.35 13.66
N ASN A 207 18.53 21.29 12.55
CA ASN A 207 19.78 22.01 12.33
C ASN A 207 20.83 21.79 13.45
N GLU A 208 20.87 20.59 14.01
CA GLU A 208 21.90 20.22 14.98
C GLU A 208 22.91 19.28 14.33
N GLN A 209 24.18 19.59 14.49
CA GLN A 209 25.28 18.68 14.23
C GLN A 209 25.48 17.83 15.49
N ILE A 210 25.04 16.61 15.45
CA ILE A 210 25.41 15.62 16.45
C ILE A 210 26.43 14.70 15.77
N ASP A 211 27.59 14.54 16.41
CA ASP A 211 28.46 13.39 16.17
C ASP A 211 27.72 12.11 16.64
N TYR A 212 26.66 11.78 15.94
CA TYR A 212 26.06 10.47 16.09
C TYR A 212 27.01 9.49 15.43
N ASP A 213 27.55 8.61 16.23
CA ASP A 213 28.29 7.47 15.71
C ASP A 213 27.32 6.63 14.85
N HIS A 214 27.36 6.89 13.53
CA HIS A 214 26.58 6.15 12.53
C HIS A 214 26.84 4.64 12.57
N SER A 215 27.86 4.19 13.34
CA SER A 215 28.17 2.77 13.52
C SER A 215 27.08 2.03 14.33
N VAL A 216 26.26 2.74 15.11
CA VAL A 216 25.21 2.14 15.96
C VAL A 216 23.91 1.91 15.19
N ILE A 217 23.74 2.55 14.03
CA ILE A 217 22.49 2.48 13.23
C ILE A 217 22.74 1.98 11.79
N LYS A 218 23.92 1.54 11.48
CA LYS A 218 24.03 0.59 10.38
C LYS A 218 23.06 -0.53 10.74
N THR A 219 22.03 -0.69 9.88
CA THR A 219 21.26 -1.93 9.85
C THR A 219 22.22 -3.02 10.26
N ASN A 220 22.09 -3.49 11.50
CA ASN A 220 22.93 -4.55 11.95
C ASN A 220 22.91 -5.56 10.83
N ASP A 221 24.04 -5.91 10.27
CA ASP A 221 24.20 -7.15 9.54
C ASP A 221 23.88 -8.24 10.55
N PHE A 222 22.59 -8.41 10.85
CA PHE A 222 22.09 -9.52 11.64
C PHE A 222 22.36 -10.76 10.80
N LYS A 223 23.57 -11.27 10.90
CA LYS A 223 23.77 -12.68 10.60
C LYS A 223 22.92 -13.43 11.61
N ILE A 224 21.76 -13.86 11.17
CA ILE A 224 20.90 -14.74 11.97
C ILE A 224 21.73 -16.00 12.20
N THR A 225 22.28 -16.15 13.41
CA THR A 225 22.92 -17.39 13.81
C THR A 225 21.80 -18.39 14.07
N LYS A 226 21.45 -19.14 13.01
CA LYS A 226 20.38 -20.14 13.08
C LYS A 226 20.86 -21.35 13.87
N PRO A 227 20.09 -21.85 14.84
CA PRO A 227 20.29 -23.20 15.33
C PRO A 227 20.14 -24.20 14.17
N SER A 228 21.01 -25.20 14.10
CA SER A 228 21.07 -26.15 12.97
C SER A 228 19.77 -26.95 12.73
N ASN A 229 18.89 -27.01 13.73
CA ASN A 229 17.64 -27.77 13.71
C ASN A 229 16.38 -26.90 13.53
N ILE A 230 16.51 -25.58 13.37
CA ILE A 230 15.39 -24.65 13.22
C ILE A 230 15.47 -23.96 11.85
N LYS A 231 14.36 -23.98 11.11
CA LYS A 231 14.20 -23.20 9.89
C LYS A 231 13.60 -21.85 10.21
N VAL A 232 14.23 -20.79 9.71
CA VAL A 232 13.73 -19.42 9.84
C VAL A 232 13.20 -18.95 8.49
N LEU A 233 11.89 -18.72 8.42
CA LEU A 233 11.20 -18.37 7.19
C LEU A 233 10.73 -16.91 7.24
N ALA A 234 10.80 -16.22 6.11
CA ALA A 234 10.38 -14.83 6.00
C ALA A 234 8.86 -14.69 5.88
N ASN A 235 8.33 -13.54 6.32
CA ASN A 235 7.00 -13.06 6.01
C ASN A 235 7.12 -11.97 4.95
N VAL A 236 6.45 -12.13 3.80
CA VAL A 236 6.57 -11.31 2.60
C VAL A 236 5.21 -10.81 2.15
N PHE A 237 5.17 -9.56 1.71
CA PHE A 237 3.96 -8.90 1.20
C PHE A 237 4.03 -8.66 -0.31
N LEU A 238 5.23 -8.31 -0.81
CA LEU A 238 5.46 -7.98 -2.22
C LEU A 238 6.81 -8.53 -2.71
N ASN A 239 6.95 -8.72 -4.02
CA ASN A 239 8.18 -9.23 -4.63
C ASN A 239 9.39 -8.30 -4.44
N ASP A 240 9.19 -7.02 -4.18
CA ASP A 240 10.28 -6.06 -3.90
C ASP A 240 11.08 -6.44 -2.64
N GLU A 241 10.46 -7.16 -1.71
CA GLU A 241 11.11 -7.63 -0.47
C GLU A 241 11.98 -8.87 -0.67
N LEU A 242 11.86 -9.57 -1.80
CA LEU A 242 12.55 -10.85 -2.04
C LEU A 242 14.08 -10.72 -1.99
N ASN A 243 14.63 -9.62 -2.49
CA ASN A 243 16.06 -9.38 -2.44
C ASN A 243 16.56 -9.26 -0.99
N LYS A 244 15.74 -8.67 -0.11
CA LYS A 244 16.04 -8.56 1.31
C LYS A 244 15.96 -9.92 2.01
N VAL A 245 14.96 -10.75 1.68
CA VAL A 245 14.85 -12.14 2.16
C VAL A 245 16.12 -12.92 1.82
N LEU A 246 16.66 -12.74 0.61
CA LEU A 246 17.89 -13.38 0.19
C LEU A 246 19.12 -12.87 0.96
N SER A 247 19.20 -11.57 1.24
CA SER A 247 20.34 -10.96 1.94
C SER A 247 20.44 -11.41 3.41
N TYR A 248 19.33 -11.75 4.05
CA TYR A 248 19.29 -12.24 5.44
C TYR A 248 19.42 -13.76 5.57
N ASP A 249 19.65 -14.48 4.48
CA ASP A 249 19.82 -15.95 4.46
C ASP A 249 18.67 -16.72 5.14
N PHE A 250 17.43 -16.31 4.94
CA PHE A 250 16.27 -17.08 5.35
C PHE A 250 16.21 -18.45 4.65
N ASP A 251 15.58 -19.44 5.32
CA ASP A 251 15.38 -20.79 4.77
C ASP A 251 14.25 -20.88 3.74
N GLY A 252 13.62 -19.76 3.45
CA GLY A 252 12.52 -19.62 2.50
C GLY A 252 11.49 -18.59 2.95
N ILE A 253 10.32 -18.63 2.34
CA ILE A 253 9.17 -17.81 2.67
C ILE A 253 8.13 -18.67 3.40
N GLY A 254 7.88 -18.34 4.67
CA GLY A 254 6.88 -19.00 5.52
C GLY A 254 5.47 -18.47 5.32
N LEU A 255 5.37 -17.20 4.91
CA LEU A 255 4.11 -16.56 4.62
C LEU A 255 4.29 -15.51 3.53
N TYR A 256 3.73 -15.76 2.34
CA TYR A 256 3.54 -14.77 1.31
C TYR A 256 2.07 -14.31 1.33
N ARG A 257 1.84 -13.04 1.65
CA ARG A 257 0.50 -12.47 1.79
C ARG A 257 -0.04 -12.01 0.44
N THR A 258 -0.80 -12.86 -0.22
CA THR A 258 -1.28 -12.58 -1.59
C THR A 258 -2.37 -11.51 -1.67
N GLU A 259 -3.03 -11.17 -0.57
CA GLU A 259 -4.06 -10.13 -0.59
C GLU A 259 -3.56 -8.79 -1.12
N PHE A 260 -2.29 -8.45 -0.90
CA PHE A 260 -1.73 -7.17 -1.36
C PHE A 260 -1.66 -7.05 -2.88
N ILE A 261 -1.52 -8.16 -3.62
CA ILE A 261 -1.56 -8.12 -5.08
C ILE A 261 -2.98 -7.90 -5.62
N PHE A 262 -4.02 -8.27 -4.85
CA PHE A 262 -5.41 -8.03 -5.21
C PHE A 262 -5.87 -6.62 -4.79
N MET A 263 -5.43 -6.11 -3.63
CA MET A 263 -5.85 -4.81 -3.11
C MET A 263 -5.44 -3.63 -4.00
N ASN A 264 -4.34 -3.76 -4.75
CA ASN A 264 -3.82 -2.70 -5.61
C ASN A 264 -4.43 -2.70 -7.02
N GLN A 265 -5.51 -3.46 -7.25
CA GLN A 265 -6.13 -3.64 -8.55
C GLN A 265 -7.61 -3.24 -8.53
N ASN A 266 -8.09 -2.69 -9.64
CA ASN A 266 -9.51 -2.35 -9.84
C ASN A 266 -10.33 -3.53 -10.41
N ARG A 267 -9.66 -4.63 -10.78
CA ARG A 267 -10.23 -5.88 -11.30
C ARG A 267 -9.48 -7.08 -10.76
N ALA A 268 -10.07 -8.24 -10.90
CA ALA A 268 -9.35 -9.49 -10.66
C ALA A 268 -8.15 -9.61 -11.62
N LEU A 269 -7.00 -10.00 -11.08
CA LEU A 269 -5.83 -10.34 -11.90
C LEU A 269 -6.13 -11.60 -12.72
N THR A 270 -5.68 -11.61 -13.97
CA THR A 270 -5.74 -12.83 -14.79
C THR A 270 -4.80 -13.90 -14.24
N VAL A 271 -4.98 -15.14 -14.67
CA VAL A 271 -4.11 -16.25 -14.27
C VAL A 271 -2.65 -15.96 -14.68
N GLU A 272 -2.43 -15.41 -15.88
CA GLU A 272 -1.09 -15.08 -16.41
C GLU A 272 -0.39 -13.98 -15.59
N GLU A 273 -1.12 -12.96 -15.19
CA GLU A 273 -0.59 -11.89 -14.33
C GLU A 273 -0.17 -12.44 -12.97
N GLN A 274 -1.00 -13.28 -12.37
CA GLN A 274 -0.68 -13.94 -11.10
C GLN A 274 0.51 -14.90 -11.25
N ILE A 275 0.59 -15.67 -12.34
CA ILE A 275 1.75 -16.55 -12.64
C ILE A 275 3.04 -15.75 -12.66
N SER A 276 3.06 -14.58 -13.29
CA SER A 276 4.25 -13.73 -13.34
C SER A 276 4.77 -13.40 -11.94
N ILE A 277 3.87 -13.02 -11.03
CA ILE A 277 4.20 -12.63 -9.66
C ILE A 277 4.68 -13.83 -8.84
N TYR A 278 3.93 -14.94 -8.85
CA TYR A 278 4.23 -16.11 -8.02
C TYR A 278 5.49 -16.82 -8.49
N LYS A 279 5.66 -16.94 -9.82
CA LYS A 279 6.83 -17.58 -10.43
C LYS A 279 8.12 -16.83 -10.13
N GLU A 280 8.08 -15.49 -10.11
CA GLU A 280 9.24 -14.68 -9.70
C GLU A 280 9.67 -15.02 -8.27
N ALA A 281 8.73 -15.09 -7.32
CA ALA A 281 9.03 -15.45 -5.93
C ALA A 281 9.62 -16.86 -5.83
N ILE A 282 9.02 -17.84 -6.52
CA ILE A 282 9.47 -19.23 -6.51
C ILE A 282 10.87 -19.36 -7.10
N LEU A 283 11.16 -18.70 -8.23
CA LEU A 283 12.48 -18.75 -8.89
C LEU A 283 13.56 -18.08 -8.04
N LYS A 284 13.27 -16.89 -7.46
CA LYS A 284 14.23 -16.20 -6.59
C LYS A 284 14.60 -17.01 -5.35
N MET A 285 13.67 -17.79 -4.81
CA MET A 285 13.94 -18.65 -3.64
C MET A 285 14.75 -19.90 -3.97
N ASN A 286 14.99 -20.22 -5.25
CA ASN A 286 15.92 -21.23 -5.72
C ASN A 286 15.82 -22.59 -4.97
N GLY A 287 14.62 -23.16 -4.92
CA GLY A 287 14.32 -24.43 -4.24
C GLY A 287 14.05 -24.33 -2.73
N LYS A 288 14.30 -23.17 -2.09
CA LYS A 288 13.83 -22.93 -0.72
C LYS A 288 12.30 -22.88 -0.70
N THR A 289 11.69 -23.28 0.41
CA THR A 289 10.21 -23.29 0.59
C THR A 289 9.59 -21.93 0.32
N VAL A 290 8.47 -21.92 -0.43
CA VAL A 290 7.61 -20.75 -0.58
C VAL A 290 6.18 -21.11 -0.24
N CYS A 291 5.67 -20.51 0.85
CA CYS A 291 4.32 -20.72 1.32
C CYS A 291 3.44 -19.51 0.98
N PHE A 292 2.52 -19.69 0.04
CA PHE A 292 1.54 -18.67 -0.32
C PHE A 292 0.27 -18.86 0.50
N ARG A 293 -0.16 -17.79 1.18
CA ARG A 293 -1.48 -17.71 1.77
C ARG A 293 -2.46 -17.35 0.65
N THR A 294 -3.55 -18.13 0.50
CA THR A 294 -4.63 -17.73 -0.41
C THR A 294 -5.24 -16.41 0.06
N PHE A 295 -5.85 -15.65 -0.86
CA PHE A 295 -6.32 -14.30 -0.55
C PHE A 295 -7.19 -14.28 0.72
N ASP A 296 -6.91 -13.30 1.59
CA ASP A 296 -7.59 -13.07 2.86
C ASP A 296 -8.15 -11.64 2.85
N LEU A 297 -9.26 -11.48 2.13
CA LEU A 297 -9.95 -10.23 1.95
C LEU A 297 -11.23 -10.23 2.80
N GLY A 298 -11.36 -9.23 3.65
CA GLY A 298 -12.47 -9.08 4.59
C GLY A 298 -12.94 -7.63 4.66
N ASP A 299 -13.69 -7.28 5.72
CA ASP A 299 -14.26 -5.95 5.90
C ASP A 299 -13.22 -4.84 5.96
N ASP A 300 -12.00 -5.15 6.41
CA ASP A 300 -10.85 -4.27 6.54
C ASP A 300 -10.00 -4.15 5.27
N LYS A 301 -10.24 -5.06 4.27
CA LYS A 301 -9.48 -5.17 3.03
C LYS A 301 -10.42 -5.33 1.84
N LYS A 302 -11.35 -4.37 1.66
CA LYS A 302 -12.35 -4.44 0.60
C LYS A 302 -11.76 -4.14 -0.77
N VAL A 303 -12.09 -4.99 -1.74
CA VAL A 303 -11.85 -4.73 -3.15
C VAL A 303 -13.18 -4.81 -3.90
N SER A 304 -13.38 -3.94 -4.87
CA SER A 304 -14.69 -3.74 -5.53
C SER A 304 -15.22 -4.98 -6.26
N TYR A 305 -14.34 -5.85 -6.71
CA TYR A 305 -14.66 -7.04 -7.52
C TYR A 305 -14.71 -8.35 -6.71
N ILE A 306 -14.46 -8.32 -5.39
CA ILE A 306 -14.54 -9.48 -4.50
C ILE A 306 -15.68 -9.26 -3.49
N LYS A 307 -16.55 -10.25 -3.35
CA LYS A 307 -17.62 -10.25 -2.35
C LYS A 307 -17.02 -10.58 -0.99
N THR A 308 -16.94 -9.59 -0.09
CA THR A 308 -16.32 -9.71 1.24
C THR A 308 -17.32 -9.77 2.38
N ASP A 309 -18.61 -9.99 2.09
CA ASP A 309 -19.71 -10.10 3.06
C ASP A 309 -19.61 -11.34 3.97
N LYS A 310 -18.74 -12.28 3.63
CA LYS A 310 -18.45 -13.49 4.40
C LYS A 310 -16.97 -13.60 4.72
N LYS A 311 -16.65 -14.26 5.84
CA LYS A 311 -15.26 -14.50 6.31
C LYS A 311 -14.88 -15.97 6.15
N GLY A 312 -13.56 -16.23 6.11
CA GLY A 312 -12.99 -17.56 6.05
C GLY A 312 -13.45 -18.36 4.82
N TYR A 313 -13.73 -19.63 5.03
CA TYR A 313 -14.13 -20.56 3.98
C TYR A 313 -15.25 -20.06 3.06
N LEU A 314 -16.27 -19.38 3.62
CA LEU A 314 -17.41 -18.89 2.83
C LEU A 314 -17.00 -17.78 1.84
N ASN A 315 -15.90 -17.05 2.12
CA ASN A 315 -15.38 -16.08 1.17
C ASN A 315 -14.90 -16.75 -0.12
N TYR A 316 -14.25 -17.91 -0.01
CA TYR A 316 -13.81 -18.68 -1.18
C TYR A 316 -14.98 -19.29 -1.96
N VAL A 317 -16.02 -19.75 -1.27
CA VAL A 317 -17.23 -20.29 -1.91
C VAL A 317 -17.94 -19.20 -2.71
N ASN A 318 -18.04 -17.98 -2.16
CA ASN A 318 -18.72 -16.85 -2.81
C ASN A 318 -17.90 -16.24 -3.97
N ASN A 319 -16.58 -16.43 -3.96
CA ASN A 319 -15.66 -15.92 -4.97
C ASN A 319 -14.90 -17.08 -5.66
N LYS A 320 -15.62 -18.13 -6.00
CA LYS A 320 -15.05 -19.39 -6.50
C LYS A 320 -14.16 -19.20 -7.72
N GLU A 321 -14.53 -18.37 -8.67
CA GLU A 321 -13.75 -18.12 -9.90
C GLU A 321 -12.39 -17.50 -9.56
N ILE A 322 -12.37 -16.49 -8.69
CA ILE A 322 -11.12 -15.82 -8.26
C ILE A 322 -10.22 -16.80 -7.50
N PHE A 323 -10.83 -17.64 -6.64
CA PHE A 323 -10.09 -18.68 -5.93
C PHE A 323 -9.50 -19.71 -6.89
N ASP A 324 -10.31 -20.21 -7.83
CA ASP A 324 -9.87 -21.19 -8.83
C ASP A 324 -8.72 -20.62 -9.68
N ASP A 325 -8.80 -19.36 -10.10
CA ASP A 325 -7.76 -18.69 -10.89
C ASP A 325 -6.47 -18.48 -10.07
N GLN A 326 -6.58 -18.12 -8.79
CA GLN A 326 -5.42 -18.05 -7.91
C GLN A 326 -4.75 -19.43 -7.78
N ILE A 327 -5.53 -20.48 -7.56
CA ILE A 327 -5.00 -21.85 -7.43
C ILE A 327 -4.34 -22.31 -8.73
N LYS A 328 -4.95 -22.06 -9.90
CA LYS A 328 -4.34 -22.37 -11.22
C LYS A 328 -3.00 -21.66 -11.35
N ALA A 329 -2.95 -20.37 -11.04
CA ALA A 329 -1.73 -19.58 -11.12
C ALA A 329 -0.62 -20.12 -10.19
N LEU A 330 -0.95 -20.46 -8.95
CA LEU A 330 0.00 -21.05 -8.00
C LEU A 330 0.55 -22.39 -8.51
N ILE A 331 -0.32 -23.29 -9.00
CA ILE A 331 0.09 -24.59 -9.53
C ILE A 331 1.03 -24.41 -10.73
N LEU A 332 0.65 -23.58 -11.71
CA LEU A 332 1.44 -23.34 -12.92
C LEU A 332 2.77 -22.59 -12.64
N SER A 333 2.86 -21.95 -11.50
CA SER A 333 4.11 -21.30 -11.04
C SER A 333 5.07 -22.24 -10.34
N ASN A 334 4.66 -23.46 -9.97
CA ASN A 334 5.45 -24.40 -9.15
C ASN A 334 6.55 -25.11 -9.93
N VAL A 335 7.48 -24.37 -10.48
CA VAL A 335 8.57 -24.90 -11.32
C VAL A 335 9.68 -25.63 -10.54
N ASN A 336 9.76 -25.43 -9.22
CA ASN A 336 10.84 -25.99 -8.37
C ASN A 336 10.33 -27.04 -7.35
N ASN A 337 9.05 -27.41 -7.37
CA ASN A 337 8.40 -28.29 -6.39
C ASN A 337 8.59 -27.84 -4.92
N ASN A 338 8.66 -26.55 -4.68
CA ASN A 338 8.86 -25.94 -3.36
C ASN A 338 7.63 -25.17 -2.86
N LEU A 339 6.52 -25.24 -3.57
CA LEU A 339 5.27 -24.57 -3.27
C LEU A 339 4.58 -25.19 -2.06
N ARG A 340 4.09 -24.31 -1.17
CA ARG A 340 3.10 -24.62 -0.15
C ARG A 340 1.91 -23.67 -0.28
N ILE A 341 0.71 -24.17 -0.02
CA ILE A 341 -0.52 -23.38 -0.01
C ILE A 341 -1.10 -23.40 1.41
N MET A 342 -1.34 -22.21 1.94
CA MET A 342 -1.89 -22.01 3.28
C MET A 342 -3.25 -21.33 3.18
N PHE A 343 -4.25 -21.89 3.85
CA PHE A 343 -5.61 -21.34 3.90
C PHE A 343 -5.83 -20.58 5.21
N PRO A 344 -6.18 -19.29 5.15
CA PRO A 344 -6.48 -18.47 6.33
C PRO A 344 -7.92 -18.69 6.83
N MET A 345 -8.18 -18.28 8.07
CA MET A 345 -9.50 -18.10 8.66
C MET A 345 -10.41 -19.35 8.65
N LEU A 346 -9.81 -20.55 8.61
CA LEU A 346 -10.57 -21.80 8.72
C LEU A 346 -10.93 -22.10 10.18
N ARG A 347 -12.05 -22.79 10.37
CA ARG A 347 -12.60 -23.13 11.68
C ARG A 347 -12.67 -24.64 11.90
N PHE A 348 -12.97 -25.39 10.84
CA PHE A 348 -13.24 -26.82 10.88
C PHE A 348 -12.46 -27.58 9.81
N VAL A 349 -12.18 -28.85 10.07
CA VAL A 349 -11.46 -29.74 9.15
C VAL A 349 -12.19 -29.93 7.83
N GLU A 350 -13.51 -29.92 7.85
CA GLU A 350 -14.35 -30.05 6.67
C GLU A 350 -14.12 -28.90 5.69
N GLU A 351 -13.94 -27.68 6.20
CA GLU A 351 -13.62 -26.49 5.39
C GLU A 351 -12.27 -26.67 4.70
N PHE A 352 -11.26 -27.16 5.43
CA PHE A 352 -9.94 -27.45 4.86
C PHE A 352 -10.02 -28.56 3.80
N ASN A 353 -10.72 -29.66 4.05
CA ASN A 353 -10.85 -30.76 3.12
C ASN A 353 -11.55 -30.31 1.83
N TYR A 354 -12.56 -29.47 1.94
CA TYR A 354 -13.22 -28.89 0.77
C TYR A 354 -12.24 -28.10 -0.12
N LEU A 355 -11.48 -27.17 0.46
CA LEU A 355 -10.51 -26.35 -0.28
C LEU A 355 -9.38 -27.19 -0.86
N LYS A 356 -8.82 -28.12 -0.08
CA LYS A 356 -7.81 -29.07 -0.55
C LYS A 356 -8.29 -29.90 -1.73
N ASN A 357 -9.50 -30.45 -1.64
CA ASN A 357 -10.09 -31.23 -2.74
C ASN A 357 -10.30 -30.37 -3.98
N ARG A 358 -10.65 -29.08 -3.83
CA ARG A 358 -10.74 -28.17 -4.98
C ARG A 358 -9.39 -27.95 -5.64
N VAL A 359 -8.30 -27.76 -4.86
CA VAL A 359 -6.94 -27.69 -5.40
C VAL A 359 -6.57 -28.98 -6.16
N ILE A 360 -6.86 -30.14 -5.58
CA ILE A 360 -6.60 -31.45 -6.23
C ILE A 360 -7.38 -31.58 -7.53
N SER A 361 -8.64 -31.12 -7.59
CA SER A 361 -9.44 -31.12 -8.82
C SER A 361 -8.77 -30.25 -9.90
N ILE A 362 -8.35 -29.03 -9.55
CA ILE A 362 -7.68 -28.11 -10.47
C ILE A 362 -6.35 -28.72 -10.96
N LYS A 363 -5.56 -29.35 -10.08
CA LYS A 363 -4.35 -30.07 -10.49
C LYS A 363 -4.63 -31.14 -11.55
N ARG A 364 -5.71 -31.91 -11.38
CA ARG A 364 -6.12 -32.93 -12.38
C ARG A 364 -6.55 -32.28 -13.69
N GLU A 365 -7.30 -31.19 -13.64
CA GLU A 365 -7.72 -30.43 -14.83
C GLU A 365 -6.50 -29.91 -15.62
N LEU A 366 -5.43 -29.53 -14.92
CA LEU A 366 -4.17 -29.05 -15.50
C LEU A 366 -3.17 -30.16 -15.86
N ASN A 367 -3.48 -31.44 -15.60
CA ASN A 367 -2.56 -32.57 -15.70
C ASN A 367 -1.25 -32.36 -14.91
N ASP A 368 -1.32 -31.67 -13.78
CA ASP A 368 -0.16 -31.36 -12.94
C ASP A 368 0.08 -32.46 -11.91
N ASN A 369 1.31 -33.01 -11.88
CA ASN A 369 1.74 -34.04 -10.94
C ASN A 369 2.73 -33.52 -9.89
N SER A 370 2.95 -32.19 -9.80
CA SER A 370 3.86 -31.60 -8.83
C SER A 370 3.41 -31.89 -7.39
N GLU A 371 4.37 -31.99 -6.47
CA GLU A 371 4.05 -32.08 -5.05
C GLU A 371 3.73 -30.71 -4.49
N ILE A 372 2.58 -30.56 -3.82
CA ILE A 372 2.15 -29.35 -3.13
C ILE A 372 1.76 -29.72 -1.70
N LYS A 373 2.35 -29.02 -0.74
CA LYS A 373 1.97 -29.15 0.66
C LYS A 373 0.89 -28.14 1.02
N TYR A 374 -0.04 -28.55 1.87
CA TYR A 374 -1.20 -27.75 2.27
C TYR A 374 -1.17 -27.51 3.78
N GLY A 375 -1.58 -26.33 4.21
CA GLY A 375 -1.66 -25.95 5.60
C GLY A 375 -2.79 -24.97 5.89
N ILE A 376 -2.96 -24.65 7.18
CA ILE A 376 -3.89 -23.64 7.65
C ILE A 376 -3.16 -22.58 8.48
N MET A 377 -3.76 -21.41 8.63
CA MET A 377 -3.42 -20.52 9.73
C MET A 377 -4.25 -20.88 10.96
N LEU A 378 -3.58 -21.15 12.06
CA LEU A 378 -4.25 -21.40 13.35
C LEU A 378 -4.55 -20.05 14.02
N GLU A 379 -5.62 -19.41 13.62
CA GLU A 379 -5.95 -18.03 14.02
C GLU A 379 -7.41 -17.85 14.45
N THR A 380 -8.24 -18.90 14.33
CA THR A 380 -9.62 -18.87 14.80
C THR A 380 -9.76 -19.67 16.10
N LYS A 381 -10.68 -19.25 16.97
CA LYS A 381 -10.96 -19.95 18.22
C LYS A 381 -11.41 -21.39 17.97
N GLU A 382 -12.24 -21.59 16.97
CA GLU A 382 -12.78 -22.90 16.59
C GLU A 382 -11.68 -23.84 16.11
N ALA A 383 -10.75 -23.36 15.26
CA ALA A 383 -9.61 -24.17 14.80
C ALA A 383 -8.69 -24.56 15.97
N TYR A 384 -8.45 -23.64 16.90
CA TYR A 384 -7.67 -23.95 18.10
C TYR A 384 -8.34 -25.04 18.96
N LEU A 385 -9.65 -24.94 19.19
CA LEU A 385 -10.40 -25.94 19.96
C LEU A 385 -10.50 -27.31 19.26
N ASN A 386 -10.36 -27.34 17.95
CA ASN A 386 -10.43 -28.56 17.12
C ASN A 386 -9.05 -28.95 16.56
N ILE A 387 -7.96 -28.49 17.14
CA ILE A 387 -6.60 -28.66 16.60
C ILE A 387 -6.22 -30.13 16.38
N GLU A 388 -6.64 -31.04 17.25
CA GLU A 388 -6.37 -32.47 17.12
C GLU A 388 -6.93 -33.06 15.81
N ASN A 389 -8.07 -32.59 15.35
CA ASN A 389 -8.68 -33.04 14.10
C ASN A 389 -7.84 -32.62 12.89
N PHE A 390 -7.13 -31.49 12.97
CA PHE A 390 -6.21 -31.05 11.92
C PHE A 390 -4.91 -31.87 11.90
N PHE A 391 -4.39 -32.31 13.04
CA PHE A 391 -3.18 -33.14 13.08
C PHE A 391 -3.38 -34.52 12.45
N ILE A 392 -4.58 -35.09 12.52
CA ILE A 392 -4.91 -36.41 11.94
C ILE A 392 -4.73 -36.41 10.41
N ILE A 393 -4.87 -35.29 9.74
CA ILE A 393 -4.79 -35.17 8.28
C ILE A 393 -3.41 -34.67 7.76
N ASN A 394 -2.36 -34.79 8.58
CA ASN A 394 -0.99 -34.38 8.22
C ASN A 394 -0.91 -32.97 7.62
N ILE A 395 -1.47 -31.99 8.31
CA ILE A 395 -1.30 -30.56 7.98
C ILE A 395 0.07 -30.14 8.52
N ILE A 396 0.87 -29.59 7.63
CA ILE A 396 2.21 -29.11 7.97
C ILE A 396 2.13 -27.61 8.30
#